data_822de625115ada2acdd7724b04a766b5
#
_entry.id   822de625115ada2acdd7724b04a766b5
#
_cell.length_a   1.000
_cell.length_b   1.000
_cell.length_c   1.000
_cell.angle_alpha   90.00
_cell.angle_beta   90.00
_cell.angle_gamma   90.00
#
_symmetry.space_group_name_H-M   'P 1'
#
loop_
_entity.id
_entity.type
_entity.pdbx_description
1 polymer ?
#
loop_
_entity_poly.entity_id
_entity_poly.type
_entity_poly.pdbx_seq_one_letter_code
_entity_poly.pdbx_strand_id
1 'polypeptide(L)'
;MRIALIGAGRVATCMAPRLVEAGHTVTCVYSRTIQHAKELAATLGVPAVDSLEQLSAADVCLTMLTDDALKEMASAIVKGHESALFVHTAGSVSIDVWKNAGAKRYGVMYAMQTFSKGAQIDWPQVPVFVEGSSDADLDTVTALARSLSANITPLSSDGRRKLHVAAVFASNFANRMYAISEQLLSEEGVPFSVMLPLVRETARKVESMSPADAQTGPAVRGDGRVIKEHLQLLGEHPEYARLYELISIDINKELK
;
A
#
# COMPACT_ATOMS: atom_id res chain seq x y z
N MET A 1 7.31 -5.97 22.23
CA MET A 1 8.15 -4.79 21.92
C MET A 1 7.38 -3.53 22.31
N ARG A 2 8.10 -2.48 22.73
CA ARG A 2 7.54 -1.13 22.93
C ARG A 2 7.66 -0.37 21.62
N ILE A 3 6.56 0.18 21.11
CA ILE A 3 6.49 0.77 19.76
C ILE A 3 5.95 2.19 19.84
N ALA A 4 6.71 3.18 19.38
CA ALA A 4 6.22 4.52 19.12
C ALA A 4 5.68 4.57 17.67
N LEU A 5 4.43 5.00 17.50
CA LEU A 5 3.81 5.12 16.18
C LEU A 5 3.99 6.55 15.65
N ILE A 6 4.61 6.68 14.48
CA ILE A 6 4.85 7.96 13.83
C ILE A 6 3.99 8.02 12.56
N GLY A 7 2.88 8.74 12.65
CA GLY A 7 1.81 8.80 11.67
C GLY A 7 0.51 8.18 12.17
N ALA A 8 -0.61 8.80 11.85
CA ALA A 8 -1.97 8.38 12.20
C ALA A 8 -2.88 8.27 10.96
N GLY A 9 -2.28 7.88 9.81
CA GLY A 9 -2.97 7.68 8.54
C GLY A 9 -3.65 6.31 8.43
N ARG A 10 -4.11 5.97 7.21
CA ARG A 10 -4.84 4.72 6.92
C ARG A 10 -4.07 3.47 7.32
N VAL A 11 -2.76 3.41 7.05
CA VAL A 11 -1.90 2.27 7.45
C VAL A 11 -1.88 2.15 8.97
N ALA A 12 -1.62 3.27 9.67
CA ALA A 12 -1.55 3.28 11.13
C ALA A 12 -2.87 2.87 11.78
N THR A 13 -4.02 3.37 11.30
CA THR A 13 -5.34 3.02 11.84
C THR A 13 -5.71 1.55 11.67
N CYS A 14 -5.20 0.90 10.61
CA CYS A 14 -5.42 -0.53 10.40
C CYS A 14 -4.41 -1.41 11.14
N MET A 15 -3.14 -0.98 11.25
CA MET A 15 -2.06 -1.80 11.80
C MET A 15 -1.95 -1.69 13.33
N ALA A 16 -2.17 -0.51 13.90
CA ALA A 16 -1.94 -0.28 15.33
C ALA A 16 -2.80 -1.15 16.26
N PRO A 17 -4.12 -1.35 16.03
CA PRO A 17 -4.90 -2.27 16.84
C PRO A 17 -4.34 -3.70 16.78
N ARG A 18 -3.92 -4.14 15.59
CA ARG A 18 -3.36 -5.47 15.40
C ARG A 18 -2.03 -5.68 16.13
N LEU A 19 -1.18 -4.64 16.21
CA LEU A 19 0.04 -4.68 17.01
C LEU A 19 -0.26 -4.89 18.50
N VAL A 20 -1.28 -4.20 19.02
CA VAL A 20 -1.71 -4.38 20.42
C VAL A 20 -2.28 -5.78 20.66
N GLU A 21 -3.14 -6.27 19.79
CA GLU A 21 -3.68 -7.65 19.86
C GLU A 21 -2.57 -8.71 19.81
N ALA A 22 -1.49 -8.44 19.07
CA ALA A 22 -0.30 -9.30 18.98
C ALA A 22 0.61 -9.21 20.23
N GLY A 23 0.22 -8.44 21.28
CA GLY A 23 0.95 -8.33 22.53
C GLY A 23 2.08 -7.29 22.53
N HIS A 24 2.12 -6.36 21.56
CA HIS A 24 3.05 -5.23 21.59
C HIS A 24 2.46 -4.08 22.41
N THR A 25 3.35 -3.27 23.01
CA THR A 25 2.98 -2.07 23.76
C THR A 25 3.16 -0.85 22.88
N VAL A 26 2.10 -0.23 22.42
CA VAL A 26 2.18 1.08 21.80
C VAL A 26 2.42 2.13 22.88
N THR A 27 3.49 2.93 22.76
CA THR A 27 3.90 3.88 23.78
C THR A 27 3.30 5.26 23.58
N CYS A 28 3.12 5.68 22.33
CA CYS A 28 2.45 6.92 21.93
C CYS A 28 2.11 6.90 20.43
N VAL A 29 1.25 7.82 20.01
CA VAL A 29 0.94 8.09 18.62
C VAL A 29 1.31 9.54 18.30
N TYR A 30 2.16 9.73 17.31
CA TYR A 30 2.52 11.04 16.78
C TYR A 30 1.80 11.33 15.47
N SER A 31 1.34 12.58 15.34
CA SER A 31 0.93 13.14 14.04
C SER A 31 1.11 14.66 14.05
N ARG A 32 1.55 15.26 12.92
CA ARG A 32 1.59 16.72 12.73
C ARG A 32 0.24 17.38 13.00
N THR A 33 -0.84 16.69 12.69
CA THR A 33 -2.20 17.11 13.05
C THR A 33 -2.60 16.36 14.31
N ILE A 34 -2.54 17.03 15.46
CA ILE A 34 -2.82 16.42 16.77
C ILE A 34 -4.17 15.69 16.83
N GLN A 35 -5.18 16.19 16.10
CA GLN A 35 -6.50 15.56 16.07
C GLN A 35 -6.44 14.11 15.53
N HIS A 36 -5.65 13.88 14.46
CA HIS A 36 -5.46 12.52 13.92
C HIS A 36 -4.74 11.60 14.93
N ALA A 37 -3.74 12.13 15.65
CA ALA A 37 -3.09 11.36 16.71
C ALA A 37 -4.07 11.02 17.83
N LYS A 38 -4.89 11.98 18.29
CA LYS A 38 -5.90 11.78 19.34
C LYS A 38 -6.93 10.72 18.95
N GLU A 39 -7.44 10.75 17.72
CA GLU A 39 -8.41 9.75 17.23
C GLU A 39 -7.84 8.34 17.33
N LEU A 40 -6.63 8.11 16.81
CA LEU A 40 -6.01 6.78 16.89
C LEU A 40 -5.58 6.40 18.31
N ALA A 41 -4.96 7.31 19.04
CA ALA A 41 -4.49 7.09 20.40
C ALA A 41 -5.63 6.73 21.37
N ALA A 42 -6.81 7.35 21.20
CA ALA A 42 -8.00 7.04 21.99
C ALA A 42 -8.46 5.58 21.83
N THR A 43 -8.35 5.02 20.62
CA THR A 43 -8.70 3.61 20.37
C THR A 43 -7.71 2.62 20.99
N LEU A 44 -6.49 3.08 21.29
CA LEU A 44 -5.41 2.27 21.85
C LEU A 44 -5.19 2.52 23.35
N GLY A 45 -5.80 3.56 23.92
CA GLY A 45 -5.60 3.95 25.31
C GLY A 45 -4.20 4.48 25.61
N VAL A 46 -3.57 5.21 24.67
CA VAL A 46 -2.19 5.69 24.75
C VAL A 46 -2.10 7.21 24.55
N PRO A 47 -0.98 7.88 24.92
CA PRO A 47 -0.77 9.29 24.65
C PRO A 47 -0.75 9.64 23.16
N ALA A 48 -1.33 10.81 22.81
CA ALA A 48 -1.22 11.45 21.52
C ALA A 48 -0.29 12.65 21.63
N VAL A 49 0.66 12.79 20.68
CA VAL A 49 1.64 13.86 20.65
C VAL A 49 1.74 14.49 19.26
N ASP A 50 2.11 15.78 19.17
CA ASP A 50 2.31 16.53 17.92
C ASP A 50 3.74 17.10 17.79
N SER A 51 4.59 16.85 18.80
CA SER A 51 6.04 17.11 18.73
C SER A 51 6.82 15.80 18.81
N LEU A 52 7.86 15.66 17.98
CA LEU A 52 8.76 14.52 18.01
C LEU A 52 9.57 14.45 19.32
N GLU A 53 9.80 15.57 19.99
CA GLU A 53 10.46 15.65 21.29
C GLU A 53 9.64 14.99 22.42
N GLN A 54 8.34 14.85 22.23
CA GLN A 54 7.41 14.21 23.18
C GLN A 54 7.25 12.71 22.95
N LEU A 55 7.95 12.14 21.95
CA LEU A 55 7.89 10.69 21.72
C LEU A 55 8.35 9.93 22.95
N SER A 56 7.54 9.01 23.42
CA SER A 56 7.89 8.13 24.52
C SER A 56 9.00 7.15 24.12
N ALA A 57 9.85 6.78 25.05
CA ALA A 57 10.91 5.80 24.82
C ALA A 57 10.32 4.47 24.29
N ALA A 58 10.91 3.96 23.22
CA ALA A 58 10.44 2.77 22.50
C ALA A 58 11.62 1.93 21.99
N ASP A 59 11.37 0.64 21.79
CA ASP A 59 12.34 -0.26 21.15
C ASP A 59 12.32 -0.04 19.62
N VAL A 60 11.14 0.30 19.09
CA VAL A 60 10.90 0.52 17.67
C VAL A 60 10.13 1.83 17.46
N CYS A 61 10.62 2.68 16.57
CA CYS A 61 9.91 3.82 16.00
C CYS A 61 9.30 3.38 14.65
N LEU A 62 8.02 3.03 14.66
CA LEU A 62 7.33 2.56 13.45
C LEU A 62 6.69 3.75 12.73
N THR A 63 7.22 4.05 11.53
CA THR A 63 6.88 5.25 10.77
C THR A 63 5.94 4.92 9.62
N MET A 64 4.74 5.49 9.65
CA MET A 64 3.65 5.28 8.69
C MET A 64 3.22 6.62 8.09
N LEU A 65 4.16 7.27 7.41
CA LEU A 65 4.01 8.56 6.73
C LEU A 65 3.91 8.38 5.21
N THR A 66 3.51 9.45 4.51
CA THR A 66 3.69 9.52 3.06
C THR A 66 5.17 9.57 2.71
N ASP A 67 5.52 9.18 1.49
CA ASP A 67 6.91 9.09 1.01
C ASP A 67 7.68 10.40 1.19
N ASP A 68 7.05 11.53 0.84
CA ASP A 68 7.68 12.86 0.95
C ASP A 68 7.82 13.27 2.41
N ALA A 69 6.79 13.07 3.23
CA ALA A 69 6.87 13.36 4.67
C ALA A 69 7.93 12.51 5.39
N LEU A 70 8.09 11.24 4.98
CA LEU A 70 9.14 10.37 5.52
C LEU A 70 10.53 10.93 5.21
N LYS A 71 10.79 11.31 3.95
CA LYS A 71 12.09 11.87 3.52
C LYS A 71 12.40 13.20 4.23
N GLU A 72 11.40 14.06 4.35
CA GLU A 72 11.51 15.36 5.01
C GLU A 72 11.80 15.24 6.51
N MET A 73 11.13 14.31 7.18
CA MET A 73 11.12 14.21 8.64
C MET A 73 12.16 13.21 9.21
N ALA A 74 12.76 12.36 8.39
CA ALA A 74 13.61 11.26 8.87
C ALA A 74 14.68 11.70 9.86
N SER A 75 15.42 12.78 9.57
CA SER A 75 16.46 13.29 10.47
C SER A 75 15.90 13.81 11.80
N ALA A 76 14.73 14.45 11.77
CA ALA A 76 14.08 14.92 12.99
C ALA A 76 13.53 13.75 13.83
N ILE A 77 13.05 12.68 13.19
CA ILE A 77 12.57 11.48 13.86
C ILE A 77 13.70 10.74 14.58
N VAL A 78 14.89 10.68 13.98
CA VAL A 78 16.06 10.00 14.57
C VAL A 78 16.62 10.75 15.77
N LYS A 79 16.60 12.08 15.71
CA LYS A 79 17.20 12.95 16.74
C LYS A 79 16.56 12.74 18.12
N GLY A 80 17.36 12.37 19.10
CA GLY A 80 16.93 12.13 20.49
C GLY A 80 16.40 10.72 20.75
N HIS A 81 16.38 9.85 19.72
CA HIS A 81 15.88 8.47 19.83
C HIS A 81 16.87 7.44 19.24
N GLU A 82 18.17 7.75 19.22
CA GLU A 82 19.23 7.02 18.51
C GLU A 82 19.41 5.55 18.93
N SER A 83 18.84 5.15 20.05
CA SER A 83 18.84 3.75 20.52
C SER A 83 17.71 2.89 19.93
N ALA A 84 16.68 3.50 19.36
CA ALA A 84 15.55 2.79 18.80
C ALA A 84 15.89 2.19 17.42
N LEU A 85 15.13 1.17 17.03
CA LEU A 85 15.08 0.68 15.65
C LEU A 85 14.05 1.50 14.86
N PHE A 86 14.50 2.19 13.81
CA PHE A 86 13.62 2.98 12.94
C PHE A 86 13.09 2.14 11.79
N VAL A 87 11.80 1.94 11.73
CA VAL A 87 11.14 1.13 10.69
C VAL A 87 10.12 1.97 9.94
N HIS A 88 10.18 2.01 8.61
CA HIS A 88 9.11 2.60 7.81
C HIS A 88 8.30 1.54 7.06
N THR A 89 7.11 1.93 6.61
CA THR A 89 6.17 1.05 5.90
C THR A 89 5.98 1.41 4.42
N ALA A 90 6.79 2.32 3.88
CA ALA A 90 6.66 2.78 2.50
C ALA A 90 7.16 1.74 1.49
N GLY A 91 6.40 1.53 0.42
CA GLY A 91 6.76 0.59 -0.66
C GLY A 91 7.84 1.13 -1.60
N SER A 92 7.84 2.45 -1.85
CA SER A 92 8.70 3.11 -2.85
C SER A 92 9.98 3.71 -2.26
N VAL A 93 10.06 3.98 -0.94
CA VAL A 93 11.21 4.65 -0.30
C VAL A 93 12.31 3.62 0.03
N SER A 94 13.58 3.97 -0.31
CA SER A 94 14.74 3.15 0.07
C SER A 94 14.94 3.15 1.58
N ILE A 95 15.46 2.04 2.12
CA ILE A 95 15.92 1.91 3.51
C ILE A 95 16.98 2.97 3.85
N ASP A 96 17.74 3.46 2.86
CA ASP A 96 18.78 4.47 3.01
C ASP A 96 18.26 5.82 3.54
N VAL A 97 16.96 6.07 3.51
CA VAL A 97 16.36 7.25 4.14
C VAL A 97 16.78 7.38 5.60
N TRP A 98 16.85 6.25 6.32
CA TRP A 98 17.27 6.18 7.71
C TRP A 98 18.77 6.32 7.88
N LYS A 99 19.56 5.67 6.98
CA LYS A 99 21.03 5.82 6.95
C LYS A 99 21.42 7.28 6.78
N ASN A 100 20.80 7.96 5.81
CA ASN A 100 21.05 9.37 5.52
C ASN A 100 20.60 10.30 6.65
N ALA A 101 19.63 9.88 7.46
CA ALA A 101 19.17 10.56 8.67
C ALA A 101 20.07 10.31 9.89
N GLY A 102 21.10 9.47 9.79
CA GLY A 102 22.03 9.15 10.87
C GLY A 102 21.55 8.04 11.82
N ALA A 103 20.52 7.29 11.47
CA ALA A 103 20.07 6.15 12.26
C ALA A 103 21.13 5.05 12.27
N LYS A 104 21.35 4.43 13.45
CA LYS A 104 22.27 3.30 13.63
C LYS A 104 21.59 1.95 13.39
N ARG A 105 20.31 1.87 13.71
CA ARG A 105 19.48 0.66 13.59
C ARG A 105 18.23 1.01 12.80
N TYR A 106 18.02 0.35 11.68
CA TYR A 106 16.88 0.71 10.81
C TYR A 106 16.43 -0.45 9.92
N GLY A 107 15.18 -0.35 9.46
CA GLY A 107 14.57 -1.35 8.62
C GLY A 107 13.34 -0.86 7.90
N VAL A 108 12.71 -1.79 7.20
CA VAL A 108 11.46 -1.61 6.48
C VAL A 108 10.52 -2.77 6.78
N MET A 109 9.24 -2.47 6.98
CA MET A 109 8.17 -3.45 7.09
C MET A 109 7.00 -3.02 6.19
N TYR A 110 7.04 -3.43 4.93
CA TYR A 110 6.04 -3.06 3.93
C TYR A 110 4.96 -4.13 3.82
N ALA A 111 3.75 -3.83 4.28
CA ALA A 111 2.57 -4.66 4.07
C ALA A 111 1.93 -4.34 2.72
N MET A 112 1.91 -5.31 1.79
CA MET A 112 1.34 -5.14 0.46
C MET A 112 -0.17 -5.35 0.51
N GLN A 113 -0.88 -4.28 0.86
CA GLN A 113 -2.34 -4.26 1.01
C GLN A 113 -2.88 -2.86 0.71
N THR A 114 -4.16 -2.78 0.34
CA THR A 114 -4.91 -1.52 0.30
C THR A 114 -5.51 -1.23 1.67
N PHE A 115 -5.24 -0.04 2.21
CA PHE A 115 -5.71 0.35 3.53
C PHE A 115 -6.81 1.41 3.43
N SER A 116 -7.98 1.12 3.99
CA SER A 116 -9.09 2.06 4.15
C SER A 116 -9.50 2.14 5.61
N LYS A 117 -9.91 3.34 6.08
CA LYS A 117 -10.39 3.48 7.47
C LYS A 117 -11.58 2.54 7.69
N GLY A 118 -11.55 1.75 8.77
CA GLY A 118 -12.60 0.81 9.14
C GLY A 118 -12.63 -0.50 8.35
N ALA A 119 -11.69 -0.72 7.41
CA ALA A 119 -11.60 -1.98 6.70
C ALA A 119 -11.13 -3.10 7.65
N GLN A 120 -11.83 -4.23 7.61
CA GLN A 120 -11.36 -5.47 8.23
C GLN A 120 -10.32 -6.11 7.31
N ILE A 121 -9.10 -6.28 7.81
CA ILE A 121 -7.97 -6.85 7.09
C ILE A 121 -7.69 -8.25 7.64
N ASP A 122 -7.65 -9.23 6.77
CA ASP A 122 -7.16 -10.58 7.09
C ASP A 122 -5.63 -10.56 7.17
N TRP A 123 -5.11 -10.02 8.28
CA TRP A 123 -3.67 -9.81 8.49
C TRP A 123 -2.83 -11.07 8.29
N PRO A 124 -3.23 -12.28 8.73
CA PRO A 124 -2.50 -13.50 8.44
C PRO A 124 -2.18 -13.73 6.97
N GLN A 125 -3.03 -13.29 6.06
CA GLN A 125 -2.86 -13.45 4.61
C GLN A 125 -2.10 -12.30 3.93
N VAL A 126 -1.89 -11.17 4.60
CA VAL A 126 -1.21 -10.01 4.00
C VAL A 126 0.26 -10.32 3.74
N PRO A 127 0.76 -10.24 2.50
CA PRO A 127 2.19 -10.33 2.25
C PRO A 127 2.92 -9.14 2.88
N VAL A 128 3.95 -9.41 3.68
CA VAL A 128 4.79 -8.38 4.31
C VAL A 128 6.24 -8.57 3.88
N PHE A 129 6.81 -7.52 3.32
CA PHE A 129 8.19 -7.49 2.85
C PHE A 129 9.05 -6.73 3.85
N VAL A 130 10.17 -7.36 4.22
CA VAL A 130 11.05 -6.84 5.29
C VAL A 130 12.46 -6.61 4.79
N GLU A 131 13.12 -5.59 5.34
CA GLU A 131 14.51 -5.25 5.08
C GLU A 131 15.13 -4.72 6.38
N GLY A 132 16.39 -5.03 6.65
CA GLY A 132 17.13 -4.59 7.83
C GLY A 132 18.50 -4.05 7.47
N SER A 133 19.03 -3.11 8.27
CA SER A 133 20.37 -2.54 8.11
C SER A 133 21.49 -3.52 8.49
N SER A 134 21.14 -4.55 9.25
CA SER A 134 21.98 -5.67 9.67
C SER A 134 21.12 -6.93 9.83
N ASP A 135 21.73 -8.10 9.96
CA ASP A 135 21.01 -9.35 10.22
C ASP A 135 20.19 -9.26 11.52
N ALA A 136 20.73 -8.66 12.58
CA ALA A 136 20.02 -8.47 13.85
C ALA A 136 18.81 -7.52 13.72
N ASP A 137 18.90 -6.48 12.90
CA ASP A 137 17.78 -5.58 12.63
C ASP A 137 16.75 -6.25 11.73
N LEU A 138 17.18 -7.02 10.73
CA LEU A 138 16.30 -7.83 9.88
C LEU A 138 15.52 -8.84 10.73
N ASP A 139 16.18 -9.54 11.65
CA ASP A 139 15.54 -10.49 12.58
C ASP A 139 14.48 -9.78 13.45
N THR A 140 14.80 -8.59 13.96
CA THR A 140 13.86 -7.80 14.77
C THR A 140 12.64 -7.36 13.96
N VAL A 141 12.84 -6.84 12.74
CA VAL A 141 11.75 -6.45 11.83
C VAL A 141 10.93 -7.67 11.42
N THR A 142 11.59 -8.80 11.14
CA THR A 142 10.91 -10.06 10.81
C THR A 142 10.05 -10.57 11.96
N ALA A 143 10.55 -10.50 13.20
CA ALA A 143 9.78 -10.88 14.38
C ALA A 143 8.54 -9.98 14.56
N LEU A 144 8.70 -8.66 14.35
CA LEU A 144 7.57 -7.72 14.35
C LEU A 144 6.55 -8.07 13.25
N ALA A 145 6.99 -8.31 12.03
CA ALA A 145 6.14 -8.67 10.91
C ALA A 145 5.38 -9.99 11.14
N ARG A 146 6.05 -11.01 11.70
CA ARG A 146 5.44 -12.31 12.03
C ARG A 146 4.33 -12.22 13.07
N SER A 147 4.35 -11.20 13.91
CA SER A 147 3.24 -10.97 14.86
C SER A 147 1.95 -10.53 14.17
N LEU A 148 2.04 -10.06 12.92
CA LEU A 148 0.89 -9.57 12.13
C LEU A 148 0.46 -10.57 11.05
N SER A 149 1.41 -11.16 10.33
CA SER A 149 1.16 -11.97 9.15
C SER A 149 1.96 -13.28 9.16
N ALA A 150 1.46 -14.29 8.45
CA ALA A 150 2.16 -15.53 8.17
C ALA A 150 3.07 -15.45 6.94
N ASN A 151 2.86 -14.46 6.05
CA ASN A 151 3.51 -14.34 4.75
C ASN A 151 4.62 -13.27 4.78
N ILE A 152 5.81 -13.64 5.24
CA ILE A 152 6.95 -12.73 5.38
C ILE A 152 8.03 -13.06 4.38
N THR A 153 8.49 -12.06 3.61
CA THR A 153 9.55 -12.22 2.62
C THR A 153 10.61 -11.12 2.79
N PRO A 154 11.88 -11.45 3.03
CA PRO A 154 12.97 -10.49 2.92
C PRO A 154 13.09 -9.98 1.49
N LEU A 155 13.15 -8.65 1.32
CA LEU A 155 13.24 -8.04 0.00
C LEU A 155 13.96 -6.70 0.08
N SER A 156 14.96 -6.51 -0.79
CA SER A 156 15.71 -5.27 -0.88
C SER A 156 14.84 -4.08 -1.30
N SER A 157 15.31 -2.87 -1.04
CA SER A 157 14.66 -1.64 -1.47
C SER A 157 14.39 -1.61 -2.98
N ASP A 158 15.31 -2.11 -3.81
CA ASP A 158 15.11 -2.18 -5.27
C ASP A 158 14.03 -3.20 -5.65
N GLY A 159 14.05 -4.37 -5.03
CA GLY A 159 13.00 -5.38 -5.22
C GLY A 159 11.63 -4.86 -4.78
N ARG A 160 11.57 -4.18 -3.63
CA ARG A 160 10.33 -3.60 -3.09
C ARG A 160 9.76 -2.51 -3.99
N ARG A 161 10.62 -1.65 -4.58
CA ARG A 161 10.15 -0.62 -5.54
C ARG A 161 9.51 -1.25 -6.78
N LYS A 162 10.12 -2.31 -7.34
CA LYS A 162 9.53 -3.05 -8.47
C LYS A 162 8.21 -3.72 -8.08
N LEU A 163 8.19 -4.37 -6.91
CA LEU A 163 6.98 -4.97 -6.35
C LEU A 163 5.86 -3.94 -6.17
N HIS A 164 6.20 -2.74 -5.65
CA HIS A 164 5.22 -1.66 -5.47
C HIS A 164 4.63 -1.19 -6.80
N VAL A 165 5.43 -1.06 -7.85
CA VAL A 165 4.91 -0.76 -9.20
C VAL A 165 3.97 -1.86 -9.68
N ALA A 166 4.31 -3.14 -9.49
CA ALA A 166 3.41 -4.24 -9.84
C ALA A 166 2.09 -4.18 -9.07
N ALA A 167 2.14 -3.85 -7.76
CA ALA A 167 0.94 -3.67 -6.94
C ALA A 167 0.07 -2.49 -7.40
N VAL A 168 0.65 -1.40 -7.91
CA VAL A 168 -0.09 -0.28 -8.51
C VAL A 168 -0.88 -0.77 -9.72
N PHE A 169 -0.29 -1.57 -10.62
CA PHE A 169 -1.02 -2.18 -11.75
C PHE A 169 -2.14 -3.08 -11.27
N ALA A 170 -1.87 -3.99 -10.33
CA ALA A 170 -2.83 -4.99 -9.89
C ALA A 170 -3.99 -4.42 -9.05
N SER A 171 -3.82 -3.27 -8.41
CA SER A 171 -4.80 -2.70 -7.49
C SER A 171 -5.25 -1.30 -7.89
N ASN A 172 -4.35 -0.31 -7.91
CA ASN A 172 -4.75 1.08 -8.11
C ASN A 172 -5.29 1.33 -9.53
N PHE A 173 -4.61 0.80 -10.55
CA PHE A 173 -5.08 0.92 -11.92
C PHE A 173 -6.33 0.09 -12.19
N ALA A 174 -6.42 -1.12 -11.62
CA ALA A 174 -7.65 -1.91 -11.69
C ALA A 174 -8.85 -1.13 -11.11
N ASN A 175 -8.67 -0.50 -9.92
CA ASN A 175 -9.73 0.34 -9.34
C ASN A 175 -10.07 1.56 -10.23
N ARG A 176 -9.10 2.15 -10.93
CA ARG A 176 -9.38 3.23 -11.90
C ARG A 176 -10.22 2.73 -13.07
N MET A 177 -9.98 1.50 -13.56
CA MET A 177 -10.83 0.90 -14.60
C MET A 177 -12.27 0.69 -14.12
N TYR A 178 -12.47 0.31 -12.85
CA TYR A 178 -13.80 0.23 -12.26
C TYR A 178 -14.50 1.60 -12.21
N ALA A 179 -13.77 2.65 -11.83
CA ALA A 179 -14.33 4.01 -11.79
C ALA A 179 -14.70 4.53 -13.18
N ILE A 180 -13.94 4.20 -14.23
CA ILE A 180 -14.31 4.50 -15.62
C ILE A 180 -15.57 3.75 -16.02
N SER A 181 -15.65 2.46 -15.71
CA SER A 181 -16.84 1.63 -15.97
C SER A 181 -18.07 2.18 -15.25
N GLU A 182 -17.94 2.60 -13.97
CA GLU A 182 -19.03 3.23 -13.22
C GLU A 182 -19.54 4.50 -13.90
N GLN A 183 -18.63 5.36 -14.36
CA GLN A 183 -19.01 6.60 -15.05
C GLN A 183 -19.79 6.31 -16.33
N LEU A 184 -19.28 5.44 -17.21
CA LEU A 184 -19.96 5.08 -18.46
C LEU A 184 -21.36 4.46 -18.22
N LEU A 185 -21.51 3.64 -17.18
CA LEU A 185 -22.80 3.06 -16.79
C LEU A 185 -23.76 4.11 -16.26
N SER A 186 -23.26 5.11 -15.51
CA SER A 186 -24.10 6.16 -14.93
C SER A 186 -24.77 7.03 -16.00
N GLU A 187 -24.15 7.19 -17.15
CA GLU A 187 -24.71 7.93 -18.31
C GLU A 187 -25.96 7.23 -18.89
N GLU A 188 -26.02 5.91 -18.74
CA GLU A 188 -27.16 5.09 -19.12
C GLU A 188 -28.13 4.79 -17.96
N GLY A 189 -27.91 5.40 -16.78
CA GLY A 189 -28.73 5.16 -15.59
C GLY A 189 -28.57 3.76 -14.98
N VAL A 190 -27.48 3.04 -15.30
CA VAL A 190 -27.22 1.68 -14.83
C VAL A 190 -26.28 1.70 -13.63
N PRO A 191 -26.64 1.08 -12.47
CA PRO A 191 -25.78 1.08 -11.29
C PRO A 191 -24.56 0.19 -11.49
N PHE A 192 -23.40 0.59 -10.95
CA PHE A 192 -22.15 -0.17 -11.03
C PHE A 192 -22.26 -1.60 -10.49
N SER A 193 -23.21 -1.86 -9.59
CA SER A 193 -23.43 -3.18 -9.00
C SER A 193 -23.63 -4.31 -10.03
N VAL A 194 -24.10 -3.99 -11.25
CA VAL A 194 -24.27 -4.97 -12.33
C VAL A 194 -22.93 -5.55 -12.82
N MET A 195 -21.81 -4.83 -12.60
CA MET A 195 -20.48 -5.25 -12.98
C MET A 195 -19.78 -6.11 -11.90
N LEU A 196 -20.28 -6.12 -10.67
CA LEU A 196 -19.62 -6.84 -9.58
C LEU A 196 -19.41 -8.35 -9.84
N PRO A 197 -20.34 -9.09 -10.48
CA PRO A 197 -20.09 -10.49 -10.83
C PRO A 197 -18.91 -10.64 -11.81
N LEU A 198 -18.81 -9.75 -12.81
CA LEU A 198 -17.72 -9.77 -13.78
C LEU A 198 -16.38 -9.40 -13.15
N VAL A 199 -16.34 -8.40 -12.26
CA VAL A 199 -15.15 -8.01 -11.50
C VAL A 199 -14.62 -9.19 -10.69
N ARG A 200 -15.50 -9.88 -9.95
CA ARG A 200 -15.13 -11.04 -9.14
C ARG A 200 -14.62 -12.20 -10.00
N GLU A 201 -15.27 -12.48 -11.14
CA GLU A 201 -14.85 -13.54 -12.04
C GLU A 201 -13.46 -13.25 -12.65
N THR A 202 -13.20 -12.01 -13.02
CA THR A 202 -11.89 -11.59 -13.53
C THR A 202 -10.78 -11.81 -12.49
N ALA A 203 -11.03 -11.45 -11.23
CA ALA A 203 -10.09 -11.71 -10.14
C ALA A 203 -9.92 -13.22 -9.86
N ARG A 204 -11.03 -13.97 -9.83
CA ARG A 204 -11.02 -15.42 -9.58
C ARG A 204 -10.21 -16.22 -10.62
N LYS A 205 -10.25 -15.82 -11.89
CA LYS A 205 -9.51 -16.54 -12.95
C LYS A 205 -8.00 -16.56 -12.68
N VAL A 206 -7.42 -15.49 -12.18
CA VAL A 206 -5.97 -15.42 -11.94
C VAL A 206 -5.51 -16.20 -10.69
N GLU A 207 -6.43 -16.78 -9.93
CA GLU A 207 -6.12 -17.72 -8.85
C GLU A 207 -5.72 -19.10 -9.40
N SER A 208 -6.21 -19.47 -10.61
CA SER A 208 -6.06 -20.81 -11.18
C SER A 208 -5.30 -20.86 -12.51
N MET A 209 -5.07 -19.70 -13.15
CA MET A 209 -4.32 -19.62 -14.41
C MET A 209 -3.51 -18.33 -14.47
N SER A 210 -2.53 -18.25 -15.37
CA SER A 210 -1.74 -17.03 -15.53
C SER A 210 -2.59 -15.87 -16.03
N PRO A 211 -2.26 -14.61 -15.66
CA PRO A 211 -2.95 -13.44 -16.20
C PRO A 211 -2.97 -13.39 -17.73
N ALA A 212 -1.92 -13.89 -18.39
CA ALA A 212 -1.85 -13.95 -19.85
C ALA A 212 -2.87 -14.93 -20.43
N ASP A 213 -3.00 -16.12 -19.82
CA ASP A 213 -3.97 -17.13 -20.26
C ASP A 213 -5.42 -16.74 -19.93
N ALA A 214 -5.60 -15.95 -18.86
CA ALA A 214 -6.91 -15.43 -18.46
C ALA A 214 -7.41 -14.30 -19.35
N GLN A 215 -6.53 -13.69 -20.18
CA GLN A 215 -6.87 -12.52 -21.00
C GLN A 215 -7.89 -12.89 -22.07
N THR A 216 -8.96 -12.11 -22.18
CA THR A 216 -10.04 -12.25 -23.15
C THR A 216 -10.39 -10.88 -23.76
N GLY A 217 -11.31 -10.86 -24.70
CA GLY A 217 -11.86 -9.62 -25.24
C GLY A 217 -11.53 -9.40 -26.73
N PRO A 218 -12.00 -8.29 -27.32
CA PRO A 218 -11.84 -8.01 -28.75
C PRO A 218 -10.37 -7.83 -29.16
N ALA A 219 -9.55 -7.25 -28.29
CA ALA A 219 -8.12 -7.06 -28.56
C ALA A 219 -7.37 -8.38 -28.75
N VAL A 220 -7.60 -9.39 -27.89
CA VAL A 220 -6.99 -10.72 -28.04
C VAL A 220 -7.35 -11.38 -29.37
N ARG A 221 -8.59 -11.20 -29.81
CA ARG A 221 -9.09 -11.77 -31.07
C ARG A 221 -8.72 -10.97 -32.33
N GLY A 222 -8.06 -9.81 -32.17
CA GLY A 222 -7.75 -8.92 -33.28
C GLY A 222 -9.01 -8.31 -33.94
N ASP A 223 -10.11 -8.14 -33.18
CA ASP A 223 -11.39 -7.64 -33.70
C ASP A 223 -11.37 -6.11 -33.84
N GLY A 224 -10.64 -5.63 -34.87
CA GLY A 224 -10.46 -4.20 -35.14
C GLY A 224 -11.76 -3.45 -35.41
N ARG A 225 -12.81 -4.13 -35.92
CA ARG A 225 -14.14 -3.52 -36.15
C ARG A 225 -14.78 -3.15 -34.80
N VAL A 226 -14.84 -4.09 -33.86
CA VAL A 226 -15.41 -3.85 -32.51
C VAL A 226 -14.61 -2.79 -31.75
N ILE A 227 -13.29 -2.82 -31.86
CA ILE A 227 -12.43 -1.81 -31.24
C ILE A 227 -12.76 -0.41 -31.78
N LYS A 228 -12.91 -0.27 -33.08
CA LYS A 228 -13.27 1.01 -33.72
C LYS A 228 -14.66 1.50 -33.29
N GLU A 229 -15.64 0.62 -33.18
CA GLU A 229 -16.99 0.95 -32.70
C GLU A 229 -16.91 1.43 -31.21
N HIS A 230 -16.13 0.76 -30.36
CA HIS A 230 -15.93 1.19 -28.97
C HIS A 230 -15.25 2.56 -28.87
N LEU A 231 -14.23 2.84 -29.70
CA LEU A 231 -13.59 4.15 -29.74
C LEU A 231 -14.54 5.26 -30.20
N GLN A 232 -15.48 4.96 -31.11
CA GLN A 232 -16.53 5.92 -31.51
C GLN A 232 -17.50 6.21 -30.35
N LEU A 233 -17.92 5.19 -29.60
CA LEU A 233 -18.77 5.35 -28.40
C LEU A 233 -18.08 6.18 -27.31
N LEU A 234 -16.75 6.12 -27.23
CA LEU A 234 -15.95 6.92 -26.29
C LEU A 234 -15.63 8.34 -26.80
N GLY A 235 -16.30 8.80 -27.89
CA GLY A 235 -15.99 10.09 -28.52
C GLY A 235 -16.14 11.31 -27.60
N GLU A 236 -17.03 11.26 -26.62
CA GLU A 236 -17.20 12.32 -25.60
C GLU A 236 -16.17 12.22 -24.46
N HIS A 237 -15.38 11.15 -24.42
CA HIS A 237 -14.35 10.87 -23.39
C HIS A 237 -12.99 10.58 -24.03
N PRO A 238 -12.32 11.59 -24.62
CA PRO A 238 -11.09 11.37 -25.38
C PRO A 238 -9.95 10.76 -24.55
N GLU A 239 -9.90 11.04 -23.24
CA GLU A 239 -8.95 10.41 -22.32
C GLU A 239 -9.22 8.92 -22.11
N TYR A 240 -10.49 8.49 -22.10
CA TYR A 240 -10.84 7.05 -22.01
C TYR A 240 -10.58 6.34 -23.32
N ALA A 241 -10.90 6.98 -24.44
CA ALA A 241 -10.59 6.45 -25.77
C ALA A 241 -9.08 6.19 -25.92
N ARG A 242 -8.24 7.16 -25.53
CA ARG A 242 -6.77 7.00 -25.55
C ARG A 242 -6.31 5.85 -24.66
N LEU A 243 -6.84 5.73 -23.44
CA LEU A 243 -6.48 4.66 -22.52
C LEU A 243 -6.92 3.30 -23.06
N TYR A 244 -8.12 3.20 -23.61
CA TYR A 244 -8.66 2.00 -24.26
C TYR A 244 -7.76 1.54 -25.42
N GLU A 245 -7.36 2.46 -26.28
CA GLU A 245 -6.47 2.19 -27.42
C GLU A 245 -5.09 1.69 -26.96
N LEU A 246 -4.46 2.37 -25.99
CA LEU A 246 -3.16 1.98 -25.47
C LEU A 246 -3.16 0.57 -24.87
N ILE A 247 -4.18 0.24 -24.07
CA ILE A 247 -4.32 -1.10 -23.47
C ILE A 247 -4.60 -2.14 -24.54
N SER A 248 -5.46 -1.84 -25.54
CA SER A 248 -5.76 -2.76 -26.64
C SER A 248 -4.52 -3.10 -27.46
N ILE A 249 -3.68 -2.11 -27.78
CA ILE A 249 -2.39 -2.29 -28.50
C ILE A 249 -1.39 -3.08 -27.61
N ASP A 250 -1.39 -2.88 -26.30
CA ASP A 250 -0.50 -3.63 -25.42
C ASP A 250 -0.89 -5.10 -25.32
N ILE A 251 -2.19 -5.40 -25.30
CA ILE A 251 -2.73 -6.77 -25.36
C ILE A 251 -2.40 -7.44 -26.69
N ASN A 252 -2.54 -6.74 -27.81
CA ASN A 252 -2.27 -7.27 -29.14
C ASN A 252 -1.49 -6.26 -29.99
N LYS A 253 -0.20 -6.51 -30.18
CA LYS A 253 0.70 -5.63 -30.94
C LYS A 253 0.37 -5.50 -32.43
N GLU A 254 -0.48 -6.38 -32.98
CA GLU A 254 -0.91 -6.33 -34.39
C GLU A 254 -2.02 -5.29 -34.63
N LEU A 255 -2.57 -4.69 -33.55
CA LEU A 255 -3.61 -3.64 -33.63
C LEU A 255 -3.03 -2.22 -33.91
N LYS A 256 -1.78 -2.10 -34.27
CA LYS A 256 -1.10 -0.82 -34.59
C LYS A 256 -1.54 -0.27 -35.94
#